data_607dec89bb2b865e8253bd16b9fd9696
#
_entry.id   607dec89bb2b865e8253bd16b9fd9696
#
_cell.length_a   1.000
_cell.length_b   1.000
_cell.length_c   1.000
_cell.angle_alpha   90.00
_cell.angle_beta   90.00
_cell.angle_gamma   90.00
#
_symmetry.space_group_name_H-M   'P 1'
#
loop_
_entity.id
_entity.type
_entity.pdbx_description
1 polymer ?
#
loop_
_entity_poly.entity_id
_entity_poly.type
_entity_poly.pdbx_seq_one_letter_code
_entity_poly.pdbx_strand_id
1 'polypeptide(L)'
;ERYEQFFDFAEPIHRIAAGRMLALRRAEREKILELELGLPEMEHREVLRSVHAADLPEGAALREFYDVVFDHAWNSGLREGCGRDVRRRIKEKADRESVRTYARNLRSQLMAPPLGHKKVLALRNSSKTVWLSLLAEDGSVAQHKTLHSESDEQRQAMIAELCALIRAEKPAAIALPHGKRQVAAEKLVESLRQALTAEELPMLIPVDEAASAIFATSASGRRAMPGVEVGVRTAISLGRRLQDP
;
A
#
# COMPACT_ATOMS: atom_id res chain seq x y z
N GLU A 1 -2.38 -16.28 -10.63
CA GLU A 1 -3.48 -15.57 -9.93
C GLU A 1 -3.29 -14.04 -9.84
N ARG A 2 -2.13 -13.54 -9.37
CA ARG A 2 -1.94 -12.08 -9.10
C ARG A 2 -2.04 -11.21 -10.36
N TYR A 3 -1.66 -11.74 -11.52
CA TYR A 3 -1.58 -10.99 -12.78
C TYR A 3 -2.53 -11.51 -13.86
N GLU A 4 -3.41 -12.46 -13.57
CA GLU A 4 -4.38 -13.05 -14.52
C GLU A 4 -5.23 -12.00 -15.22
N GLN A 5 -5.62 -10.95 -14.51
CA GLN A 5 -6.39 -9.82 -15.07
C GLN A 5 -5.66 -9.04 -16.17
N PHE A 6 -4.38 -9.31 -16.39
CA PHE A 6 -3.55 -8.66 -17.41
C PHE A 6 -3.16 -9.60 -18.56
N PHE A 7 -3.67 -10.85 -18.57
CA PHE A 7 -3.49 -11.74 -19.72
C PHE A 7 -4.35 -11.21 -20.87
N ASP A 8 -3.78 -11.15 -22.06
CA ASP A 8 -4.41 -10.59 -23.28
C ASP A 8 -4.94 -9.16 -23.12
N PHE A 9 -4.36 -8.41 -22.17
CA PHE A 9 -4.75 -7.04 -21.88
C PHE A 9 -4.20 -6.07 -22.92
N ALA A 10 -5.08 -5.27 -23.52
CA ALA A 10 -4.72 -4.17 -24.42
C ALA A 10 -5.44 -2.88 -24.00
N GLU A 11 -4.71 -1.79 -23.91
CA GLU A 11 -5.27 -0.48 -23.58
C GLU A 11 -4.44 0.62 -24.26
N PRO A 12 -5.09 1.67 -24.80
CA PRO A 12 -4.37 2.83 -25.32
C PRO A 12 -3.46 3.45 -24.24
N ILE A 13 -2.17 3.58 -24.55
CA ILE A 13 -1.15 3.94 -23.59
C ILE A 13 -1.35 5.30 -22.91
N HIS A 14 -2.02 6.23 -23.59
CA HIS A 14 -2.35 7.56 -23.03
C HIS A 14 -3.43 7.52 -21.95
N ARG A 15 -4.24 6.45 -21.91
CA ARG A 15 -5.33 6.24 -20.95
C ARG A 15 -4.94 5.38 -19.76
N ILE A 16 -3.80 4.69 -19.83
CA ILE A 16 -3.41 3.75 -18.79
C ILE A 16 -3.23 4.44 -17.43
N ALA A 17 -3.89 3.91 -16.42
CA ALA A 17 -3.76 4.40 -15.05
C ALA A 17 -2.36 4.08 -14.47
N ALA A 18 -1.81 5.00 -13.67
CA ALA A 18 -0.48 4.89 -13.07
C ALA A 18 -0.28 3.56 -12.31
N GLY A 19 -1.25 3.18 -11.47
CA GLY A 19 -1.18 1.93 -10.70
C GLY A 19 -1.14 0.68 -11.59
N ARG A 20 -1.91 0.68 -12.69
CA ARG A 20 -1.92 -0.41 -13.66
C ARG A 20 -0.58 -0.50 -14.41
N MET A 21 -0.06 0.64 -14.86
CA MET A 21 1.25 0.67 -15.51
C MET A 21 2.36 0.14 -14.60
N LEU A 22 2.37 0.50 -13.33
CA LEU A 22 3.35 -0.01 -12.38
C LEU A 22 3.19 -1.51 -12.10
N ALA A 23 1.94 -2.01 -12.08
CA ALA A 23 1.66 -3.45 -11.93
C ALA A 23 2.15 -4.24 -13.15
N LEU A 24 1.87 -3.77 -14.37
CA LEU A 24 2.36 -4.37 -15.62
C LEU A 24 3.90 -4.40 -15.68
N ARG A 25 4.56 -3.27 -15.36
CA ARG A 25 6.03 -3.20 -15.30
C ARG A 25 6.63 -4.13 -14.25
N ARG A 26 5.93 -4.36 -13.14
CA ARG A 26 6.36 -5.34 -12.15
C ARG A 26 6.26 -6.76 -12.69
N ALA A 27 5.13 -7.11 -13.33
CA ALA A 27 4.93 -8.41 -13.94
C ALA A 27 5.94 -8.72 -15.07
N GLU A 28 6.29 -7.71 -15.89
CA GLU A 28 7.35 -7.80 -16.90
C GLU A 28 8.72 -8.08 -16.26
N ARG A 29 9.07 -7.36 -15.19
CA ARG A 29 10.33 -7.58 -14.45
C ARG A 29 10.39 -8.95 -13.75
N GLU A 30 9.24 -9.43 -13.27
CA GLU A 30 9.10 -10.78 -12.70
C GLU A 30 9.03 -11.88 -13.80
N LYS A 31 9.11 -11.49 -15.09
CA LYS A 31 9.07 -12.38 -16.26
C LYS A 31 7.77 -13.19 -16.38
N ILE A 32 6.67 -12.65 -15.87
CA ILE A 32 5.34 -13.29 -15.93
C ILE A 32 4.58 -12.79 -17.16
N LEU A 33 4.77 -11.51 -17.55
CA LEU A 33 4.16 -10.90 -18.72
C LEU A 33 5.24 -10.35 -19.65
N GLU A 34 4.96 -10.39 -20.94
CA GLU A 34 5.68 -9.66 -21.97
C GLU A 34 4.81 -8.47 -22.41
N LEU A 35 5.38 -7.25 -22.39
CA LEU A 35 4.66 -6.02 -22.73
C LEU A 35 5.08 -5.54 -24.12
N GLU A 36 4.17 -5.60 -25.05
CA GLU A 36 4.38 -5.06 -26.39
C GLU A 36 3.73 -3.66 -26.53
N LEU A 37 4.46 -2.73 -27.15
CA LEU A 37 3.92 -1.46 -27.59
C LEU A 37 3.68 -1.56 -29.09
N GLY A 38 2.41 -1.71 -29.46
CA GLY A 38 1.98 -1.75 -30.85
C GLY A 38 1.54 -0.38 -31.35
N LEU A 39 1.88 -0.08 -32.61
CA LEU A 39 1.15 0.89 -33.43
C LEU A 39 0.45 0.09 -34.52
N PRO A 40 -0.76 0.47 -34.93
CA PRO A 40 -1.36 -0.09 -36.14
C PRO A 40 -0.42 0.07 -37.33
N GLU A 41 -0.34 -0.96 -38.16
CA GLU A 41 0.70 -1.09 -39.20
C GLU A 41 0.80 0.11 -40.18
N MET A 42 -0.27 0.87 -40.37
CA MET A 42 -0.32 1.99 -41.31
C MET A 42 -0.08 3.36 -40.68
N GLU A 43 -0.25 3.50 -39.36
CA GLU A 43 -0.19 4.81 -38.68
C GLU A 43 1.21 5.43 -38.70
N HIS A 44 2.28 4.65 -38.68
CA HIS A 44 3.63 5.20 -38.70
C HIS A 44 3.94 5.97 -40.00
N ARG A 45 3.43 5.50 -41.15
CA ARG A 45 3.61 6.22 -42.43
C ARG A 45 2.88 7.57 -42.41
N GLU A 46 1.65 7.58 -41.90
CA GLU A 46 0.87 8.83 -41.82
C GLU A 46 1.54 9.86 -40.91
N VAL A 47 2.02 9.43 -39.76
CA VAL A 47 2.75 10.30 -38.82
C VAL A 47 4.04 10.82 -39.48
N LEU A 48 4.85 9.96 -40.10
CA LEU A 48 6.10 10.34 -40.72
C LEU A 48 5.85 11.26 -41.93
N ARG A 49 4.81 11.03 -42.75
CA ARG A 49 4.39 11.92 -43.82
C ARG A 49 4.02 13.29 -43.27
N SER A 50 3.20 13.38 -42.25
CA SER A 50 2.76 14.64 -41.67
C SER A 50 3.92 15.52 -41.19
N VAL A 51 5.04 14.91 -40.79
CA VAL A 51 6.22 15.61 -40.29
C VAL A 51 7.23 15.93 -41.40
N HIS A 52 7.43 15.01 -42.36
CA HIS A 52 8.55 15.10 -43.29
C HIS A 52 8.14 15.26 -44.75
N ALA A 53 6.88 15.06 -45.10
CA ALA A 53 6.40 15.09 -46.48
C ALA A 53 5.00 15.73 -46.61
N ALA A 54 4.64 16.65 -45.69
CA ALA A 54 3.33 17.28 -45.64
C ALA A 54 2.99 18.06 -46.94
N ASP A 55 3.98 18.66 -47.60
CA ASP A 55 3.81 19.49 -48.80
C ASP A 55 3.79 18.71 -50.11
N LEU A 56 3.94 17.34 -50.05
CA LEU A 56 3.93 16.53 -51.25
C LEU A 56 2.49 16.26 -51.72
N PRO A 57 2.16 16.57 -53.00
CA PRO A 57 0.83 16.34 -53.55
C PRO A 57 0.50 14.84 -53.59
N GLU A 58 -0.79 14.52 -53.47
CA GLU A 58 -1.28 13.14 -53.62
C GLU A 58 -1.03 12.65 -55.04
N GLY A 59 -0.51 11.42 -55.17
CA GLY A 59 -0.21 10.81 -56.46
C GLY A 59 1.17 11.10 -57.03
N ALA A 60 2.02 11.87 -56.34
CA ALA A 60 3.40 12.08 -56.81
C ALA A 60 4.22 10.77 -56.65
N ALA A 61 4.98 10.39 -57.69
CA ALA A 61 5.87 9.23 -57.65
C ALA A 61 6.87 9.29 -56.48
N LEU A 62 7.22 10.51 -56.06
CA LEU A 62 8.05 10.75 -54.87
C LEU A 62 7.39 10.20 -53.56
N ARG A 63 6.08 10.13 -53.51
CA ARG A 63 5.33 9.67 -52.34
C ARG A 63 5.56 8.19 -52.05
N GLU A 64 5.55 7.39 -53.08
CA GLU A 64 5.87 5.93 -52.96
C GLU A 64 7.31 5.72 -52.50
N PHE A 65 8.23 6.55 -53.00
CA PHE A 65 9.62 6.50 -52.54
C PHE A 65 9.73 6.84 -51.03
N TYR A 66 9.05 7.89 -50.58
CA TYR A 66 9.05 8.25 -49.17
C TYR A 66 8.43 7.14 -48.28
N ASP A 67 7.42 6.45 -48.74
CA ASP A 67 6.82 5.34 -48.01
C ASP A 67 7.81 4.21 -47.76
N VAL A 68 8.61 3.85 -48.78
CA VAL A 68 9.67 2.86 -48.65
C VAL A 68 10.75 3.34 -47.65
N VAL A 69 11.11 4.62 -47.68
CA VAL A 69 12.08 5.21 -46.77
C VAL A 69 11.53 5.22 -45.33
N PHE A 70 10.24 5.57 -45.16
CA PHE A 70 9.60 5.57 -43.82
C PHE A 70 9.49 4.21 -43.24
N ASP A 71 9.14 3.18 -44.00
CA ASP A 71 9.11 1.78 -43.55
C ASP A 71 10.50 1.31 -43.13
N HIS A 72 11.50 1.63 -43.95
CA HIS A 72 12.88 1.27 -43.62
C HIS A 72 13.34 1.96 -42.32
N ALA A 73 13.13 3.26 -42.20
CA ALA A 73 13.48 4.03 -41.01
C ALA A 73 12.75 3.52 -39.74
N TRP A 74 11.45 3.21 -39.91
CA TRP A 74 10.64 2.66 -38.82
C TRP A 74 11.20 1.34 -38.34
N ASN A 75 11.44 0.40 -39.24
CA ASN A 75 11.89 -0.95 -38.90
C ASN A 75 13.37 -1.01 -38.48
N SER A 76 14.21 -0.08 -38.94
CA SER A 76 15.65 -0.08 -38.61
C SER A 76 16.00 0.56 -37.27
N GLY A 77 15.08 1.33 -36.62
CA GLY A 77 15.43 1.91 -35.34
C GLY A 77 14.39 2.85 -34.71
N LEU A 78 13.54 3.52 -35.51
CA LEU A 78 12.56 4.46 -34.97
C LEU A 78 11.54 3.78 -34.05
N ARG A 79 11.05 2.59 -34.42
CA ARG A 79 10.11 1.80 -33.62
C ARG A 79 10.64 1.54 -32.23
N GLU A 80 11.88 1.09 -32.12
CA GLU A 80 12.53 0.84 -30.84
C GLU A 80 12.81 2.12 -30.06
N GLY A 81 13.32 3.16 -30.73
CA GLY A 81 13.61 4.45 -30.12
C GLY A 81 12.37 5.10 -29.54
N CYS A 82 11.30 5.21 -30.33
CA CYS A 82 10.00 5.72 -29.87
C CYS A 82 9.42 4.87 -28.75
N GLY A 83 9.51 3.55 -28.86
CA GLY A 83 9.05 2.62 -27.83
C GLY A 83 9.75 2.85 -26.48
N ARG A 84 11.08 3.02 -26.49
CA ARG A 84 11.86 3.33 -25.27
C ARG A 84 11.44 4.67 -24.66
N ASP A 85 11.27 5.69 -25.48
CA ASP A 85 10.88 7.04 -25.02
C ASP A 85 9.47 7.07 -24.45
N VAL A 86 8.53 6.42 -25.10
CA VAL A 86 7.15 6.30 -24.62
C VAL A 86 7.13 5.55 -23.28
N ARG A 87 7.81 4.41 -23.17
CA ARG A 87 7.93 3.64 -21.92
C ARG A 87 8.53 4.49 -20.79
N ARG A 88 9.56 5.28 -21.07
CA ARG A 88 10.18 6.20 -20.11
C ARG A 88 9.22 7.28 -19.64
N ARG A 89 8.58 8.01 -20.56
CA ARG A 89 7.64 9.09 -20.23
C ARG A 89 6.45 8.62 -19.40
N ILE A 90 5.90 7.47 -19.73
CA ILE A 90 4.77 6.90 -18.99
C ILE A 90 5.19 6.44 -17.59
N LYS A 91 6.39 5.82 -17.49
CA LYS A 91 6.94 5.48 -16.18
C LYS A 91 7.13 6.72 -15.32
N GLU A 92 7.72 7.79 -15.85
CA GLU A 92 7.91 9.05 -15.12
C GLU A 92 6.56 9.67 -14.69
N LYS A 93 5.53 9.59 -15.54
CA LYS A 93 4.16 10.02 -15.19
C LYS A 93 3.61 9.17 -14.04
N ALA A 94 3.70 7.85 -14.15
CA ALA A 94 3.21 6.92 -13.14
C ALA A 94 3.93 7.10 -11.79
N ASP A 95 5.24 7.29 -11.81
CA ASP A 95 6.05 7.56 -10.61
C ASP A 95 5.61 8.87 -9.93
N ARG A 96 5.44 9.95 -10.70
CA ARG A 96 4.95 11.24 -10.16
C ARG A 96 3.56 11.15 -9.54
N GLU A 97 2.63 10.45 -10.19
CA GLU A 97 1.28 10.24 -9.66
C GLU A 97 1.30 9.39 -8.37
N SER A 98 2.15 8.37 -8.33
CA SER A 98 2.33 7.51 -7.15
C SER A 98 2.91 8.29 -5.97
N VAL A 99 3.92 9.12 -6.19
CA VAL A 99 4.48 10.00 -5.16
C VAL A 99 3.44 10.98 -4.64
N ARG A 100 2.63 11.59 -5.52
CA ARG A 100 1.54 12.49 -5.10
C ARG A 100 0.48 11.77 -4.26
N THR A 101 0.10 10.57 -4.64
CA THR A 101 -0.87 9.75 -3.89
C THR A 101 -0.30 9.37 -2.53
N TYR A 102 0.97 8.93 -2.49
CA TYR A 102 1.66 8.63 -1.24
C TYR A 102 1.73 9.85 -0.31
N ALA A 103 2.14 11.01 -0.84
CA ALA A 103 2.22 12.24 -0.06
C ALA A 103 0.86 12.66 0.51
N ARG A 104 -0.22 12.50 -0.27
CA ARG A 104 -1.59 12.78 0.19
C ARG A 104 -2.01 11.85 1.31
N ASN A 105 -1.76 10.54 1.17
CA ASN A 105 -2.07 9.55 2.19
C ASN A 105 -1.26 9.78 3.47
N LEU A 106 0.04 10.07 3.32
CA LEU A 106 0.91 10.40 4.45
C LEU A 106 0.43 11.66 5.18
N ARG A 107 0.07 12.72 4.43
CA ARG A 107 -0.50 13.94 5.02
C ARG A 107 -1.76 13.64 5.82
N SER A 108 -2.67 12.84 5.28
CA SER A 108 -3.91 12.44 5.98
C SER A 108 -3.62 11.71 7.30
N GLN A 109 -2.59 10.87 7.33
CA GLN A 109 -2.19 10.16 8.55
C GLN A 109 -1.53 11.09 9.58
N LEU A 110 -0.66 12.01 9.14
CA LEU A 110 0.02 12.97 10.01
C LEU A 110 -0.92 14.07 10.53
N MET A 111 -2.01 14.34 9.82
CA MET A 111 -3.04 15.32 10.23
C MET A 111 -4.19 14.67 10.99
N ALA A 112 -4.09 13.39 11.34
CA ALA A 112 -5.10 12.75 12.18
C ALA A 112 -5.13 13.44 13.57
N PRO A 113 -6.32 13.69 14.16
CA PRO A 113 -6.39 14.33 15.46
C PRO A 113 -5.71 13.45 16.53
N PRO A 114 -4.73 13.99 17.28
CA PRO A 114 -4.07 13.24 18.34
C PRO A 114 -5.04 12.97 19.48
N LEU A 115 -4.96 11.79 20.09
CA LEU A 115 -5.65 11.52 21.34
C LEU A 115 -5.06 12.34 22.50
N GLY A 116 -3.81 12.76 22.36
CA GLY A 116 -3.04 13.50 23.35
C GLY A 116 -2.53 12.60 24.48
N HIS A 117 -2.14 13.26 25.58
CA HIS A 117 -1.58 12.62 26.77
C HIS A 117 -2.64 11.81 27.54
N LYS A 118 -2.99 10.65 27.02
CA LYS A 118 -3.95 9.72 27.62
C LYS A 118 -3.39 8.31 27.58
N LYS A 119 -3.72 7.52 28.61
CA LYS A 119 -3.37 6.11 28.69
C LYS A 119 -4.06 5.34 27.53
N VAL A 120 -3.29 4.55 26.77
CA VAL A 120 -3.77 3.80 25.60
C VAL A 120 -3.41 2.33 25.73
N LEU A 121 -4.38 1.45 25.51
CA LEU A 121 -4.15 0.02 25.30
C LEU A 121 -4.06 -0.22 23.78
N ALA A 122 -2.88 -0.55 23.27
CA ALA A 122 -2.68 -0.89 21.88
C ALA A 122 -2.71 -2.39 21.67
N LEU A 123 -3.51 -2.85 20.75
CA LEU A 123 -3.66 -4.26 20.40
C LEU A 123 -3.24 -4.48 18.95
N ARG A 124 -2.42 -5.51 18.73
CA ARG A 124 -2.16 -6.08 17.42
C ARG A 124 -2.50 -7.56 17.46
N ASN A 125 -3.32 -8.03 16.57
CA ASN A 125 -3.79 -9.41 16.58
C ASN A 125 -3.50 -10.15 15.29
N SER A 126 -3.36 -11.46 15.40
CA SER A 126 -3.37 -12.42 14.31
C SER A 126 -4.48 -13.45 14.56
N SER A 127 -4.55 -14.50 13.75
CA SER A 127 -5.52 -15.58 13.97
C SER A 127 -5.31 -16.36 15.28
N LYS A 128 -4.08 -16.35 15.82
CA LYS A 128 -3.68 -17.19 16.96
C LYS A 128 -2.98 -16.44 18.09
N THR A 129 -2.71 -15.15 17.92
CA THR A 129 -1.89 -14.39 18.86
C THR A 129 -2.37 -12.94 18.92
N VAL A 130 -2.42 -12.40 20.13
CA VAL A 130 -2.65 -10.98 20.39
C VAL A 130 -1.43 -10.42 21.12
N TRP A 131 -0.81 -9.43 20.54
CA TRP A 131 0.22 -8.61 21.15
C TRP A 131 -0.42 -7.36 21.71
N LEU A 132 -0.22 -7.14 23.00
CA LEU A 132 -0.75 -5.96 23.66
C LEU A 132 0.39 -5.08 24.17
N SER A 133 0.13 -3.78 24.23
CA SER A 133 0.96 -2.82 24.93
C SER A 133 0.09 -1.77 25.58
N LEU A 134 0.28 -1.56 26.88
CA LEU A 134 -0.29 -0.46 27.62
C LEU A 134 0.69 0.70 27.64
N LEU A 135 0.28 1.84 27.09
CA LEU A 135 1.07 3.05 27.06
C LEU A 135 0.58 4.03 28.15
N ALA A 136 1.52 4.59 28.88
CA ALA A 136 1.25 5.69 29.79
C ALA A 136 0.93 6.99 29.03
N GLU A 137 0.56 8.02 29.75
CA GLU A 137 0.19 9.33 29.17
C GLU A 137 1.34 10.03 28.42
N ASP A 138 2.58 9.75 28.80
CA ASP A 138 3.80 10.26 28.15
C ASP A 138 4.29 9.41 26.97
N GLY A 139 3.54 8.36 26.58
CA GLY A 139 3.91 7.43 25.52
C GLY A 139 4.96 6.39 25.93
N SER A 140 5.36 6.34 27.20
CA SER A 140 6.20 5.25 27.71
C SER A 140 5.40 3.94 27.83
N VAL A 141 6.10 2.80 27.73
CA VAL A 141 5.49 1.47 27.82
C VAL A 141 5.36 1.07 29.26
N ALA A 142 4.15 1.11 29.81
CA ALA A 142 3.87 0.68 31.19
C ALA A 142 3.89 -0.86 31.27
N GLN A 143 3.31 -1.55 30.29
CA GLN A 143 3.25 -3.01 30.25
C GLN A 143 3.13 -3.48 28.81
N HIS A 144 3.68 -4.63 28.49
CA HIS A 144 3.41 -5.35 27.25
C HIS A 144 3.34 -6.84 27.47
N LYS A 145 2.58 -7.56 26.63
CA LYS A 145 2.41 -9.00 26.70
C LYS A 145 2.05 -9.58 25.35
N THR A 146 2.40 -10.86 25.18
CA THR A 146 1.94 -11.70 24.06
C THR A 146 0.97 -12.73 24.61
N LEU A 147 -0.24 -12.76 24.07
CA LEU A 147 -1.30 -13.71 24.46
C LEU A 147 -1.59 -14.66 23.31
N HIS A 148 -1.73 -15.94 23.61
CA HIS A 148 -2.03 -16.97 22.62
C HIS A 148 -3.51 -17.34 22.65
N SER A 149 -4.09 -17.69 21.49
CA SER A 149 -5.51 -18.02 21.32
C SER A 149 -5.69 -19.20 20.34
N GLU A 150 -4.90 -20.25 20.52
CA GLU A 150 -4.91 -21.43 19.66
C GLU A 150 -6.07 -22.37 19.98
N SER A 151 -6.50 -22.43 21.25
CA SER A 151 -7.69 -23.17 21.69
C SER A 151 -8.79 -22.23 22.17
N ASP A 152 -10.00 -22.75 22.33
CA ASP A 152 -11.14 -21.95 22.85
C ASP A 152 -10.92 -21.56 24.31
N GLU A 153 -10.30 -22.44 25.13
CA GLU A 153 -9.93 -22.12 26.51
C GLU A 153 -8.90 -20.98 26.55
N GLN A 154 -7.88 -21.02 25.70
CA GLN A 154 -6.89 -19.96 25.62
C GLN A 154 -7.52 -18.63 25.15
N ARG A 155 -8.50 -18.71 24.24
CA ARG A 155 -9.23 -17.52 23.79
C ARG A 155 -10.05 -16.89 24.91
N GLN A 156 -10.75 -17.72 25.69
CA GLN A 156 -11.50 -17.23 26.85
C GLN A 156 -10.58 -16.65 27.93
N ALA A 157 -9.47 -17.30 28.23
CA ALA A 157 -8.47 -16.78 29.16
C ALA A 157 -7.87 -15.45 28.69
N MET A 158 -7.56 -15.33 27.41
CA MET A 158 -7.07 -14.09 26.79
C MET A 158 -8.10 -12.94 26.94
N ILE A 159 -9.37 -13.19 26.65
CA ILE A 159 -10.43 -12.18 26.80
C ILE A 159 -10.59 -11.79 28.28
N ALA A 160 -10.60 -12.76 29.20
CA ALA A 160 -10.68 -12.48 30.64
C ALA A 160 -9.50 -11.61 31.10
N GLU A 161 -8.29 -11.90 30.65
CA GLU A 161 -7.10 -11.11 30.98
C GLU A 161 -7.17 -9.67 30.40
N LEU A 162 -7.60 -9.52 29.17
CA LEU A 162 -7.82 -8.19 28.56
C LEU A 162 -8.87 -7.40 29.33
N CYS A 163 -9.99 -8.01 29.70
CA CYS A 163 -11.02 -7.36 30.51
C CYS A 163 -10.50 -6.95 31.90
N ALA A 164 -9.74 -7.80 32.56
CA ALA A 164 -9.13 -7.49 33.85
C ALA A 164 -8.16 -6.30 33.73
N LEU A 165 -7.34 -6.26 32.68
CA LEU A 165 -6.42 -5.16 32.41
C LEU A 165 -7.18 -3.85 32.12
N ILE A 166 -8.25 -3.91 31.34
CA ILE A 166 -9.08 -2.73 31.02
C ILE A 166 -9.72 -2.16 32.28
N ARG A 167 -10.25 -3.03 33.16
CA ARG A 167 -10.87 -2.60 34.44
C ARG A 167 -9.85 -1.98 35.40
N ALA A 168 -8.66 -2.58 35.48
CA ALA A 168 -7.59 -2.13 36.39
C ALA A 168 -6.99 -0.79 35.91
N GLU A 169 -6.65 -0.70 34.65
CA GLU A 169 -5.85 0.40 34.11
C GLU A 169 -6.68 1.54 33.50
N LYS A 170 -7.94 1.28 33.19
CA LYS A 170 -8.91 2.24 32.63
C LYS A 170 -8.33 3.08 31.50
N PRO A 171 -7.79 2.48 30.42
CA PRO A 171 -7.24 3.24 29.29
C PRO A 171 -8.34 4.08 28.65
N ALA A 172 -8.00 5.28 28.20
CA ALA A 172 -8.94 6.17 27.53
C ALA A 172 -9.38 5.60 26.17
N ALA A 173 -8.51 4.87 25.50
CA ALA A 173 -8.79 4.26 24.21
C ALA A 173 -8.06 2.94 24.03
N ILE A 174 -8.61 2.09 23.12
CA ILE A 174 -7.96 0.92 22.58
C ILE A 174 -7.58 1.24 21.13
N ALA A 175 -6.29 1.24 20.82
CA ALA A 175 -5.77 1.33 19.45
C ALA A 175 -5.85 -0.05 18.77
N LEU A 176 -6.57 -0.13 17.65
CA LEU A 176 -6.80 -1.36 16.89
C LEU A 176 -6.16 -1.26 15.51
N PRO A 177 -5.57 -2.34 14.97
CA PRO A 177 -5.02 -2.31 13.62
C PRO A 177 -6.13 -2.17 12.58
N HIS A 178 -5.98 -1.18 11.69
CA HIS A 178 -6.80 -1.03 10.50
C HIS A 178 -6.04 -1.49 9.26
N GLY A 179 -6.74 -2.13 8.30
CA GLY A 179 -6.16 -2.65 7.08
C GLY A 179 -6.24 -4.18 6.98
N LYS A 180 -5.13 -4.85 6.66
CA LYS A 180 -5.13 -6.32 6.41
C LYS A 180 -5.61 -7.19 7.58
N ARG A 181 -5.60 -6.68 8.80
CA ARG A 181 -5.97 -7.40 10.03
C ARG A 181 -7.30 -6.97 10.63
N GLN A 182 -8.03 -6.13 9.93
CA GLN A 182 -9.30 -5.57 10.40
C GLN A 182 -10.31 -6.65 10.82
N VAL A 183 -10.51 -7.68 10.02
CA VAL A 183 -11.46 -8.77 10.32
C VAL A 183 -11.12 -9.50 11.64
N ALA A 184 -9.84 -9.71 11.91
CA ALA A 184 -9.43 -10.34 13.16
C ALA A 184 -9.59 -9.37 14.35
N ALA A 185 -9.37 -8.07 14.15
CA ALA A 185 -9.61 -7.03 15.16
C ALA A 185 -11.11 -6.90 15.49
N GLU A 186 -11.99 -6.94 14.49
CA GLU A 186 -13.45 -6.89 14.67
C GLU A 186 -13.96 -8.06 15.52
N LYS A 187 -13.46 -9.28 15.30
CA LYS A 187 -13.80 -10.46 16.13
C LYS A 187 -13.35 -10.30 17.59
N LEU A 188 -12.16 -9.73 17.81
CA LEU A 188 -11.67 -9.44 19.16
C LEU A 188 -12.53 -8.39 19.85
N VAL A 189 -12.88 -7.32 19.14
CA VAL A 189 -13.78 -6.26 19.63
C VAL A 189 -15.14 -6.82 20.03
N GLU A 190 -15.72 -7.69 19.20
CA GLU A 190 -17.00 -8.31 19.51
C GLU A 190 -16.94 -9.14 20.80
N SER A 191 -15.87 -9.91 20.99
CA SER A 191 -15.67 -10.66 22.25
C SER A 191 -15.51 -9.73 23.46
N LEU A 192 -14.82 -8.60 23.32
CA LEU A 192 -14.70 -7.61 24.40
C LEU A 192 -16.04 -6.93 24.72
N ARG A 193 -16.86 -6.62 23.71
CA ARG A 193 -18.21 -6.04 23.89
C ARG A 193 -19.16 -6.97 24.61
N GLN A 194 -18.99 -8.28 24.45
CA GLN A 194 -19.80 -9.29 25.16
C GLN A 194 -19.36 -9.45 26.61
N ALA A 195 -18.10 -9.16 26.92
CA ALA A 195 -17.51 -9.38 28.25
C ALA A 195 -17.43 -8.12 29.14
N LEU A 196 -17.57 -6.93 28.54
CA LEU A 196 -17.50 -5.63 29.23
C LEU A 196 -18.85 -4.88 29.09
N THR A 197 -19.19 -4.10 30.10
CA THR A 197 -20.32 -3.18 30.00
C THR A 197 -19.96 -1.97 29.10
N ALA A 198 -20.97 -1.23 28.65
CA ALA A 198 -20.73 -0.04 27.81
C ALA A 198 -19.88 1.03 28.51
N GLU A 199 -19.95 1.11 29.85
CA GLU A 199 -19.18 2.05 30.67
C GLU A 199 -17.73 1.61 30.88
N GLU A 200 -17.48 0.29 30.88
CA GLU A 200 -16.15 -0.29 31.02
C GLU A 200 -15.35 -0.29 29.73
N LEU A 201 -16.03 -0.27 28.57
CA LEU A 201 -15.39 -0.37 27.26
C LEU A 201 -14.78 0.97 26.86
N PRO A 202 -13.43 1.08 26.71
CA PRO A 202 -12.79 2.31 26.23
C PRO A 202 -13.16 2.63 24.78
N MET A 203 -12.86 3.85 24.34
CA MET A 203 -13.00 4.21 22.92
C MET A 203 -12.19 3.26 22.04
N LEU A 204 -12.84 2.69 21.02
CA LEU A 204 -12.19 1.79 20.05
C LEU A 204 -11.76 2.61 18.84
N ILE A 205 -10.47 2.78 18.62
CA ILE A 205 -9.95 3.66 17.56
C ILE A 205 -9.11 2.85 16.58
N PRO A 206 -9.53 2.76 15.31
CA PRO A 206 -8.74 2.11 14.26
C PRO A 206 -7.53 2.98 13.89
N VAL A 207 -6.34 2.39 13.83
CA VAL A 207 -5.07 3.03 13.44
C VAL A 207 -4.46 2.25 12.29
N ASP A 208 -4.01 2.93 11.23
CA ASP A 208 -3.34 2.30 10.10
C ASP A 208 -2.08 1.54 10.55
N GLU A 209 -2.07 0.22 10.29
CA GLU A 209 -0.97 -0.67 10.72
C GLU A 209 0.28 -0.56 9.83
N ALA A 210 0.15 -0.08 8.59
CA ALA A 210 1.22 -0.22 7.59
C ALA A 210 2.53 0.43 8.03
N ALA A 211 2.49 1.68 8.49
CA ALA A 211 3.68 2.39 8.96
C ALA A 211 4.25 1.78 10.24
N SER A 212 3.38 1.35 11.17
CA SER A 212 3.77 0.70 12.42
C SER A 212 4.48 -0.64 12.18
N ALA A 213 3.99 -1.44 11.23
CA ALA A 213 4.61 -2.71 10.87
C ALA A 213 5.98 -2.52 10.20
N ILE A 214 6.12 -1.52 9.32
CA ILE A 214 7.41 -1.17 8.69
C ILE A 214 8.41 -0.70 9.75
N PHE A 215 8.01 0.21 10.63
CA PHE A 215 8.86 0.69 11.72
C PHE A 215 9.32 -0.46 12.62
N ALA A 216 8.41 -1.33 13.06
CA ALA A 216 8.70 -2.44 13.96
C ALA A 216 9.75 -3.42 13.40
N THR A 217 9.83 -3.59 12.07
CA THR A 217 10.81 -4.44 11.39
C THR A 217 12.10 -3.71 10.99
N SER A 218 12.11 -2.38 11.04
CA SER A 218 13.24 -1.54 10.64
C SER A 218 14.42 -1.63 11.62
N ALA A 219 15.60 -1.19 11.19
CA ALA A 219 16.76 -1.03 12.06
C ALA A 219 16.51 0.00 13.19
N SER A 220 15.74 1.06 12.91
CA SER A 220 15.34 2.07 13.89
C SER A 220 14.43 1.49 14.97
N GLY A 221 13.42 0.70 14.58
CA GLY A 221 12.52 0.02 15.51
C GLY A 221 13.25 -0.98 16.42
N ARG A 222 14.21 -1.74 15.88
CA ARG A 222 15.05 -2.65 16.67
C ARG A 222 15.94 -1.92 17.67
N ARG A 223 16.52 -0.78 17.28
CA ARG A 223 17.35 0.05 18.18
C ARG A 223 16.53 0.74 19.28
N ALA A 224 15.34 1.21 18.93
CA ALA A 224 14.45 1.88 19.90
C ALA A 224 13.88 0.93 20.94
N MET A 225 13.71 -0.36 20.58
CA MET A 225 13.10 -1.39 21.44
C MET A 225 13.88 -2.70 21.34
N PRO A 226 15.10 -2.76 21.89
CA PRO A 226 15.94 -3.96 21.85
C PRO A 226 15.28 -5.10 22.64
N GLY A 227 15.33 -6.32 22.12
CA GLY A 227 14.78 -7.50 22.79
C GLY A 227 13.24 -7.62 22.75
N VAL A 228 12.52 -6.61 22.30
CA VAL A 228 11.06 -6.66 22.19
C VAL A 228 10.64 -7.35 20.90
N GLU A 229 9.63 -8.23 20.97
CA GLU A 229 9.08 -8.94 19.83
C GLU A 229 8.48 -7.99 18.78
N VAL A 230 8.56 -8.33 17.48
CA VAL A 230 8.05 -7.49 16.37
C VAL A 230 6.56 -7.17 16.52
N GLY A 231 5.76 -8.16 17.00
CA GLY A 231 4.33 -7.96 17.23
C GLY A 231 4.05 -6.90 18.29
N VAL A 232 4.77 -6.98 19.40
CA VAL A 232 4.70 -6.00 20.50
C VAL A 232 5.20 -4.63 20.05
N ARG A 233 6.34 -4.56 19.32
CA ARG A 233 6.82 -3.27 18.75
C ARG A 233 5.80 -2.63 17.83
N THR A 234 5.07 -3.44 17.06
CA THR A 234 3.98 -2.91 16.21
C THR A 234 2.85 -2.36 17.06
N ALA A 235 2.42 -3.06 18.12
CA ALA A 235 1.39 -2.57 19.05
C ALA A 235 1.82 -1.27 19.73
N ILE A 236 3.05 -1.18 20.24
CA ILE A 236 3.60 0.06 20.82
C ILE A 236 3.53 1.21 19.80
N SER A 237 3.95 0.98 18.57
CA SER A 237 3.93 2.00 17.52
C SER A 237 2.49 2.43 17.18
N LEU A 238 1.52 1.50 17.15
CA LEU A 238 0.10 1.83 16.95
C LEU A 238 -0.41 2.77 18.04
N GLY A 239 -0.13 2.42 19.31
CA GLY A 239 -0.59 3.24 20.44
C GLY A 239 0.05 4.63 20.46
N ARG A 240 1.36 4.73 20.21
CA ARG A 240 2.05 6.04 20.12
C ARG A 240 1.50 6.92 19.01
N ARG A 241 1.21 6.33 17.84
CA ARG A 241 0.60 7.05 16.72
C ARG A 241 -0.86 7.46 16.97
N LEU A 242 -1.53 6.83 17.92
CA LEU A 242 -2.83 7.31 18.39
C LEU A 242 -2.69 8.50 19.33
N GLN A 243 -1.68 8.48 20.19
CA GLN A 243 -1.40 9.60 21.11
C GLN A 243 -0.88 10.82 20.34
N ASP A 244 0.06 10.59 19.41
CA ASP A 244 0.72 11.63 18.58
C ASP A 244 1.05 11.01 17.19
N PRO A 245 0.27 11.33 16.13
CA PRO A 245 0.36 10.76 14.78
C PRO A 245 1.69 11.00 14.07
#